data_fe12170b1fb9522e4da7380c6e496a73
#
_entry.id   fe12170b1fb9522e4da7380c6e496a73
#
_cell.length_a   1.000
_cell.length_b   1.000
_cell.length_c   1.000
_cell.angle_alpha   90.00
_cell.angle_beta   90.00
_cell.angle_gamma   90.00
#
_symmetry.space_group_name_H-M   'P 1'
#
loop_
_entity.id
_entity.type
_entity.pdbx_description
1 polymer ?
#
loop_
_entity_poly.entity_id
_entity_poly.type
_entity_poly.pdbx_seq_one_letter_code
_entity_poly.pdbx_strand_id
1 'polypeptide(L)'
;MAKDMIEKIIQAEKDGEVLIENAEKEAKSIVSKAEQTSKEALVAAKRQSDSDADKIIREAEAEAETIRTSGERRGWSEGEKLSAKADKSRNAALDAAVEIIFG
;
A
#
# COMPACT_ATOMS: atom_id res chain seq x y z
N MET A 1 57.19 -30.68 39.13
CA MET A 1 57.50 -29.26 38.94
C MET A 1 57.49 -28.89 37.47
N ALA A 2 58.47 -29.31 36.69
CA ALA A 2 58.46 -29.10 35.26
C ALA A 2 57.25 -29.76 34.57
N LYS A 3 56.85 -30.95 35.00
CA LYS A 3 55.69 -31.68 34.53
C LYS A 3 54.38 -30.90 34.77
N ASP A 4 54.26 -30.30 35.93
CA ASP A 4 53.06 -29.51 36.27
C ASP A 4 52.92 -28.27 35.39
N MET A 5 54.04 -27.62 35.07
CA MET A 5 54.07 -26.46 34.17
C MET A 5 53.64 -26.84 32.76
N ILE A 6 54.14 -27.97 32.26
CA ILE A 6 53.80 -28.50 30.95
C ILE A 6 52.29 -28.84 30.88
N GLU A 7 51.77 -29.50 31.91
CA GLU A 7 50.36 -29.83 32.00
C GLU A 7 49.48 -28.59 31.99
N LYS A 8 49.88 -27.53 32.70
CA LYS A 8 49.16 -26.23 32.69
C LYS A 8 49.16 -25.55 31.33
N ILE A 9 50.30 -25.62 30.61
CA ILE A 9 50.40 -25.08 29.25
C ILE A 9 49.49 -25.83 28.29
N ILE A 10 49.49 -27.15 28.34
CA ILE A 10 48.64 -28.01 27.52
C ILE A 10 47.15 -27.71 27.79
N GLN A 11 46.80 -27.56 29.09
CA GLN A 11 45.43 -27.25 29.47
C GLN A 11 45.00 -25.85 28.96
N ALA A 12 45.91 -24.87 29.08
CA ALA A 12 45.65 -23.53 28.58
C ALA A 12 45.44 -23.50 27.06
N GLU A 13 46.24 -24.30 26.31
CA GLU A 13 46.06 -24.45 24.85
C GLU A 13 44.72 -25.06 24.50
N LYS A 14 44.32 -26.12 25.21
CA LYS A 14 43.01 -26.76 24.99
C LYS A 14 41.87 -25.81 25.33
N ASP A 15 41.95 -25.09 26.40
CA ASP A 15 40.93 -24.11 26.79
C ASP A 15 40.84 -23.00 25.76
N GLY A 16 41.99 -22.55 25.22
CA GLY A 16 42.05 -21.57 24.15
C GLY A 16 41.39 -22.09 22.86
N GLU A 17 41.64 -23.32 22.46
CA GLU A 17 41.02 -23.94 21.28
C GLU A 17 39.52 -24.06 21.44
N VAL A 18 39.04 -24.46 22.61
CA VAL A 18 37.60 -24.56 22.91
C VAL A 18 36.95 -23.19 22.85
N LEU A 19 37.61 -22.18 23.38
CA LEU A 19 37.12 -20.80 23.36
C LEU A 19 36.98 -20.30 21.92
N ILE A 20 37.97 -20.52 21.07
CA ILE A 20 37.94 -20.14 19.66
C ILE A 20 36.82 -20.87 18.93
N GLU A 21 36.71 -22.19 19.14
CA GLU A 21 35.65 -23.00 18.51
C GLU A 21 34.26 -22.49 18.91
N ASN A 22 34.04 -22.21 20.18
CA ASN A 22 32.77 -21.69 20.68
C ASN A 22 32.49 -20.31 20.11
N ALA A 23 33.51 -19.43 20.02
CA ALA A 23 33.35 -18.11 19.41
C ALA A 23 32.97 -18.20 17.93
N GLU A 24 33.56 -19.13 17.18
CA GLU A 24 33.21 -19.37 15.78
C GLU A 24 31.78 -19.89 15.62
N LYS A 25 31.36 -20.81 16.46
CA LYS A 25 29.98 -21.32 16.47
C LYS A 25 28.98 -20.22 16.80
N GLU A 26 29.29 -19.41 17.80
CA GLU A 26 28.44 -18.29 18.20
C GLU A 26 28.33 -17.26 17.08
N ALA A 27 29.45 -16.92 16.44
CA ALA A 27 29.47 -16.00 15.32
C ALA A 27 28.60 -16.51 14.14
N LYS A 28 28.73 -17.79 13.78
CA LYS A 28 27.91 -18.41 12.75
C LYS A 28 26.42 -18.38 13.11
N SER A 29 26.10 -18.66 14.36
CA SER A 29 24.72 -18.60 14.87
C SER A 29 24.14 -17.19 14.77
N ILE A 30 24.92 -16.18 15.15
CA ILE A 30 24.52 -14.77 15.06
C ILE A 30 24.24 -14.38 13.60
N VAL A 31 25.15 -14.72 12.69
CA VAL A 31 24.98 -14.42 11.25
C VAL A 31 23.76 -15.14 10.70
N SER A 32 23.58 -16.42 11.01
CA SER A 32 22.44 -17.21 10.55
C SER A 32 21.10 -16.61 11.04
N LYS A 33 21.02 -16.23 12.31
CA LYS A 33 19.84 -15.59 12.88
C LYS A 33 19.57 -14.23 12.24
N ALA A 34 20.63 -13.44 12.00
CA ALA A 34 20.51 -12.15 11.35
C ALA A 34 19.98 -12.30 9.92
N GLU A 35 20.46 -13.27 9.16
CA GLU A 35 19.97 -13.59 7.82
C GLU A 35 18.50 -14.01 7.85
N GLN A 36 18.14 -14.86 8.78
CA GLN A 36 16.75 -15.30 8.94
C GLN A 36 15.82 -14.15 9.29
N THR A 37 16.22 -13.33 10.26
CA THR A 37 15.45 -12.13 10.66
C THR A 37 15.31 -11.17 9.49
N SER A 38 16.36 -10.97 8.70
CA SER A 38 16.34 -10.11 7.52
C SER A 38 15.36 -10.63 6.47
N LYS A 39 15.38 -11.92 6.18
CA LYS A 39 14.44 -12.56 5.24
C LYS A 39 12.99 -12.40 5.71
N GLU A 40 12.74 -12.66 6.99
CA GLU A 40 11.41 -12.52 7.57
C GLU A 40 10.92 -11.06 7.51
N ALA A 41 11.81 -10.11 7.78
CA ALA A 41 11.49 -8.69 7.68
C ALA A 41 11.16 -8.27 6.26
N LEU A 42 11.89 -8.77 5.27
CA LEU A 42 11.62 -8.50 3.85
C LEU A 42 10.27 -9.08 3.41
N VAL A 43 9.97 -10.30 3.81
CA VAL A 43 8.67 -10.95 3.51
C VAL A 43 7.52 -10.17 4.14
N ALA A 44 7.69 -9.78 5.41
CA ALA A 44 6.67 -8.99 6.12
C ALA A 44 6.48 -7.61 5.48
N ALA A 45 7.56 -6.92 5.13
CA ALA A 45 7.50 -5.62 4.47
C ALA A 45 6.82 -5.70 3.11
N LYS A 46 7.12 -6.72 2.32
CA LYS A 46 6.49 -6.94 1.02
C LYS A 46 4.98 -7.20 1.18
N ARG A 47 4.62 -8.04 2.13
CA ARG A 47 3.21 -8.36 2.41
C ARG A 47 2.44 -7.13 2.85
N GLN A 48 3.05 -6.31 3.70
CA GLN A 48 2.46 -5.04 4.15
C GLN A 48 2.31 -4.05 2.99
N SER A 49 3.33 -3.93 2.14
CA SER A 49 3.29 -3.05 0.97
C SER A 49 2.21 -3.46 -0.02
N ASP A 50 2.06 -4.76 -0.29
CA ASP A 50 1.02 -5.28 -1.18
C ASP A 50 -0.38 -4.99 -0.60
N SER A 51 -0.55 -5.20 0.70
CA SER A 51 -1.81 -4.89 1.41
C SER A 51 -2.14 -3.40 1.36
N ASP A 52 -1.16 -2.54 1.61
CA ASP A 52 -1.34 -1.09 1.57
C ASP A 52 -1.66 -0.61 0.15
N ALA A 53 -0.99 -1.16 -0.86
CA ALA A 53 -1.26 -0.85 -2.26
C ALA A 53 -2.68 -1.25 -2.66
N ASP A 54 -3.12 -2.44 -2.30
CA ASP A 54 -4.49 -2.91 -2.55
C ASP A 54 -5.53 -2.01 -1.90
N LYS A 55 -5.28 -1.58 -0.67
CA LYS A 55 -6.16 -0.67 0.05
C LYS A 55 -6.28 0.67 -0.65
N ILE A 56 -5.15 1.25 -1.06
CA ILE A 56 -5.11 2.53 -1.79
C ILE A 56 -5.87 2.42 -3.10
N ILE A 57 -5.66 1.34 -3.85
CA ILE A 57 -6.35 1.10 -5.13
C ILE A 57 -7.86 0.99 -4.91
N ARG A 58 -8.31 0.21 -3.93
CA ARG A 58 -9.74 0.06 -3.62
C ARG A 58 -10.37 1.38 -3.20
N GLU A 59 -9.69 2.16 -2.39
CA GLU A 59 -10.17 3.49 -1.97
C GLU A 59 -10.27 4.44 -3.17
N ALA A 60 -9.29 4.42 -4.06
CA ALA A 60 -9.30 5.22 -5.28
C ALA A 60 -10.43 4.81 -6.23
N GLU A 61 -10.66 3.51 -6.41
CA GLU A 61 -11.76 2.99 -7.22
C GLU A 61 -13.13 3.38 -6.65
N ALA A 62 -13.28 3.28 -5.32
CA ALA A 62 -14.51 3.68 -4.64
C ALA A 62 -14.77 5.18 -4.77
N GLU A 63 -13.74 6.00 -4.65
CA GLU A 63 -13.84 7.45 -4.84
C GLU A 63 -14.18 7.79 -6.29
N ALA A 64 -13.54 7.15 -7.26
CA ALA A 64 -13.83 7.32 -8.67
C ALA A 64 -15.28 6.95 -8.99
N GLU A 65 -15.80 5.87 -8.42
CA GLU A 65 -17.19 5.46 -8.60
C GLU A 65 -18.16 6.48 -8.00
N THR A 66 -17.85 7.03 -6.84
CA THR A 66 -18.65 8.09 -6.22
C THR A 66 -18.67 9.33 -7.08
N ILE A 67 -17.53 9.74 -7.63
CA ILE A 67 -17.41 10.89 -8.53
C ILE A 67 -18.22 10.64 -9.80
N ARG A 68 -18.13 9.46 -10.39
CA ARG A 68 -18.87 9.06 -11.58
C ARG A 68 -20.37 9.15 -11.34
N THR A 69 -20.85 8.56 -10.27
CA THR A 69 -22.27 8.55 -9.90
C THR A 69 -22.79 9.97 -9.64
N SER A 70 -22.01 10.78 -8.93
CA SER A 70 -22.36 12.18 -8.70
C SER A 70 -22.39 12.99 -9.98
N GLY A 71 -21.46 12.74 -10.89
CA GLY A 71 -21.40 13.38 -12.19
C GLY A 71 -22.59 13.01 -13.07
N GLU A 72 -22.98 11.76 -13.11
CA GLU A 72 -24.16 11.29 -13.82
C GLU A 72 -25.44 11.93 -13.27
N ARG A 73 -25.59 11.95 -11.95
CA ARG A 73 -26.75 12.56 -11.29
C ARG A 73 -26.85 14.05 -11.59
N ARG A 74 -25.71 14.75 -11.54
CA ARG A 74 -25.64 16.17 -11.89
C ARG A 74 -25.98 16.39 -13.35
N GLY A 75 -25.44 15.56 -14.24
CA GLY A 75 -25.72 15.62 -15.68
C GLY A 75 -27.20 15.46 -15.98
N TRP A 76 -27.85 14.48 -15.36
CA TRP A 76 -29.29 14.27 -15.47
C TRP A 76 -30.08 15.48 -14.98
N SER A 77 -29.75 16.01 -13.80
CA SER A 77 -30.42 17.18 -13.23
C SER A 77 -30.28 18.41 -14.11
N GLU A 78 -29.08 18.69 -14.60
CA GLU A 78 -28.82 19.81 -15.51
C GLU A 78 -29.51 19.62 -16.85
N GLY A 79 -29.53 18.37 -17.37
CA GLY A 79 -30.22 18.02 -18.59
C GLY A 79 -31.73 18.25 -18.48
N GLU A 80 -32.35 17.87 -17.37
CA GLU A 80 -33.78 18.13 -17.12
C GLU A 80 -34.09 19.62 -17.07
N LYS A 81 -33.25 20.40 -16.38
CA LYS A 81 -33.41 21.87 -16.30
C LYS A 81 -33.27 22.50 -17.67
N LEU A 82 -32.30 22.07 -18.46
CA LEU A 82 -32.11 22.59 -19.81
C LEU A 82 -33.28 22.23 -20.73
N SER A 83 -33.79 21.01 -20.65
CA SER A 83 -34.95 20.55 -21.40
C SER A 83 -36.20 21.35 -21.06
N ALA A 84 -36.46 21.58 -19.78
CA ALA A 84 -37.57 22.40 -19.31
C ALA A 84 -37.46 23.86 -19.80
N LYS A 85 -36.25 24.40 -19.77
CA LYS A 85 -35.98 25.77 -20.26
C LYS A 85 -36.18 25.86 -21.76
N ALA A 86 -35.75 24.88 -22.51
CA ALA A 86 -35.95 24.79 -23.97
C ALA A 86 -37.43 24.71 -24.32
N ASP A 87 -38.21 23.87 -23.61
CA ASP A 87 -39.66 23.76 -23.81
C ASP A 87 -40.38 25.05 -23.52
N LYS A 88 -40.01 25.73 -22.45
CA LYS A 88 -40.60 27.04 -22.10
C LYS A 88 -40.29 28.09 -23.15
N SER A 89 -39.08 28.14 -23.67
CA SER A 89 -38.68 29.05 -24.75
C SER A 89 -39.41 28.77 -26.04
N ARG A 90 -39.59 27.49 -26.38
CA ARG A 90 -40.32 27.05 -27.56
C ARG A 90 -41.80 27.45 -27.47
N ASN A 91 -42.42 27.23 -26.32
CA ASN A 91 -43.84 27.61 -26.11
C ASN A 91 -44.04 29.11 -26.18
N ALA A 92 -43.14 29.92 -25.61
CA ALA A 92 -43.17 31.37 -25.71
C ALA A 92 -43.03 31.84 -27.16
N ALA A 93 -42.15 31.23 -27.94
CA ALA A 93 -41.99 31.53 -29.37
C ALA A 93 -43.23 31.18 -30.19
N LEU A 94 -43.86 30.04 -29.88
CA LEU A 94 -45.13 29.66 -30.54
C LEU A 94 -46.27 30.61 -30.20
N ASP A 95 -46.42 30.97 -28.96
CA ASP A 95 -47.44 31.92 -28.52
C ASP A 95 -47.26 33.30 -29.19
N ALA A 96 -46.03 33.81 -29.27
CA ALA A 96 -45.70 35.02 -29.98
C ALA A 96 -46.02 34.95 -31.46
N ALA A 97 -45.74 33.83 -32.12
CA ALA A 97 -46.05 33.61 -33.53
C ALA A 97 -47.55 33.58 -33.76
N VAL A 98 -48.31 32.90 -32.92
CA VAL A 98 -49.78 32.83 -33.00
C VAL A 98 -50.37 34.24 -32.86
N GLU A 99 -49.87 35.02 -31.92
CA GLU A 99 -50.36 36.40 -31.70
C GLU A 99 -50.08 37.30 -32.90
N ILE A 100 -48.94 37.16 -33.54
CA ILE A 100 -48.59 37.91 -34.74
C ILE A 100 -49.51 37.52 -35.91
N ILE A 101 -49.87 36.26 -36.04
CA ILE A 101 -50.70 35.74 -37.16
C ILE A 101 -52.18 36.04 -36.93
N PHE A 102 -52.69 35.84 -35.72
CA PHE A 102 -54.10 35.89 -35.39
C PHE A 102 -54.54 37.06 -34.51
N GLY A 103 -53.56 37.74 -33.95
CA GLY A 103 -53.82 38.91 -33.13
C GLY A 103 -54.12 40.13 -33.96
#